data_41485539cbd29984b9cab8ddf9b86d50
#
_entry.id   41485539cbd29984b9cab8ddf9b86d50
#
_cell.length_a   1.000
_cell.length_b   1.000
_cell.length_c   1.000
_cell.angle_alpha   90.00
_cell.angle_beta   90.00
_cell.angle_gamma   90.00
#
_symmetry.space_group_name_H-M   'P 1'
#
loop_
_entity.id
_entity.type
_entity.pdbx_description
1 polymer ?
#
loop_
_entity_poly.entity_id
_entity_poly.type
_entity_poly.pdbx_seq_one_letter_code
_entity_poly.pdbx_strand_id
1 'polypeptide(L)'
;MWQLRSRCSTLQVVLGCLLFAVSVLLHAQTPAQMPAGSSGLFRVAGSVLSASEGHPLSRARVTLQEVTSPQGQIFMITGADGHFEFANLHAGKYTLVGAKRGYITASYDQHEQFSTAIVTGAGVDTENLTLRLVRSAVLTGHVFDEFGEPVRAATVTLWRDDHSAGVGRTVRSRTDMSDDLGSFEFTPLKPDTYFVSVAAKPWYAVHSPSVRQTGAPDASSSADRAQVDLSQVDRALDVVYLPTYYAGATEVEDASPVLIRGGDHPDLDLHLTPVPALHVILHSPPPEAGQAFQLPMLFKRDFDGPQQDIQPDVQMPAPGVVEITAAPGKYELRLPQQNNEPTRSSEVEISQDNQELDTAAGQPVSTISAKVELIGETALPPRMAFALRDAQHRTVAWGEVSPAREVTFADVMPGKYEVLAGAASRAYSVVSMIVNGSPVSGRWLTVTAGTTLAVSFSVVGGAADVNGVAQRAGKGAAGAMIVLVPRNPEANHELFRRDQSDLDGTFTFHSVIPGAYTAIAIENGWDLDWSKPAVISGYAGHGQKLVVGGSQAAIQLPAPLEIQPK
;
A
#
# COMPACT_ATOMS: atom_id res chain seq x y z
N MET A 1 -60.77 0.48 -29.40
CA MET A 1 -61.84 -0.36 -29.90
C MET A 1 -61.74 -1.72 -29.22
N TRP A 2 -62.74 -1.93 -28.37
CA TRP A 2 -63.28 -3.21 -27.85
C TRP A 2 -62.34 -4.08 -27.01
N GLN A 3 -62.47 -4.12 -25.66
CA GLN A 3 -63.49 -4.71 -24.77
C GLN A 3 -63.79 -6.19 -25.12
N LEU A 4 -63.83 -7.17 -24.20
CA LEU A 4 -64.50 -7.34 -22.91
C LEU A 4 -64.17 -8.74 -22.35
N ARG A 5 -63.99 -8.84 -20.99
CA ARG A 5 -64.79 -9.63 -20.03
C ARG A 5 -64.96 -11.15 -20.31
N SER A 6 -64.96 -12.08 -19.39
CA SER A 6 -65.34 -12.12 -17.97
C SER A 6 -65.43 -13.56 -17.45
N ARG A 7 -65.40 -13.71 -16.10
CA ARG A 7 -66.12 -14.65 -15.19
C ARG A 7 -65.47 -16.05 -15.00
N CYS A 8 -65.02 -16.36 -13.82
CA CYS A 8 -65.77 -16.77 -12.60
C CYS A 8 -66.51 -18.09 -12.72
N SER A 9 -66.07 -19.13 -11.98
CA SER A 9 -66.98 -19.95 -11.19
C SER A 9 -66.27 -20.91 -10.26
N THR A 10 -66.62 -20.80 -9.02
CA THR A 10 -66.50 -21.68 -7.87
C THR A 10 -67.07 -23.06 -8.09
N LEU A 11 -66.44 -24.11 -7.49
CA LEU A 11 -67.25 -25.15 -6.81
C LEU A 11 -66.45 -25.86 -5.72
N GLN A 12 -67.00 -25.87 -4.51
CA GLN A 12 -66.62 -26.67 -3.34
C GLN A 12 -67.13 -28.09 -3.49
N VAL A 13 -66.43 -29.10 -2.88
CA VAL A 13 -67.00 -30.28 -2.19
C VAL A 13 -65.84 -30.90 -1.43
N VAL A 14 -65.62 -30.85 -0.17
CA VAL A 14 -66.13 -31.46 1.06
C VAL A 14 -65.93 -32.97 1.18
N LEU A 15 -65.17 -33.31 2.23
CA LEU A 15 -65.21 -34.43 3.18
C LEU A 15 -64.43 -35.71 2.92
N GLY A 16 -63.66 -36.10 3.93
CA GLY A 16 -63.16 -37.45 4.16
C GLY A 16 -62.03 -37.53 5.17
N CYS A 17 -62.34 -37.53 6.47
CA CYS A 17 -61.43 -37.85 7.57
C CYS A 17 -60.86 -39.29 7.48
N LEU A 18 -59.59 -39.49 7.79
CA LEU A 18 -59.17 -40.62 8.66
C LEU A 18 -57.76 -40.32 9.26
N LEU A 19 -57.77 -40.35 10.57
CA LEU A 19 -56.67 -40.22 11.50
C LEU A 19 -55.62 -41.36 11.31
N PHE A 20 -54.37 -40.98 11.18
CA PHE A 20 -53.26 -41.78 11.73
C PHE A 20 -52.24 -40.85 12.38
N ALA A 21 -52.28 -40.83 13.70
CA ALA A 21 -51.28 -40.18 14.55
C ALA A 21 -49.97 -40.95 14.47
N VAL A 22 -48.91 -40.32 13.88
CA VAL A 22 -47.54 -40.70 14.15
C VAL A 22 -46.89 -39.44 14.72
N SER A 23 -46.67 -39.50 16.03
CA SER A 23 -45.95 -38.50 16.80
C SER A 23 -44.44 -38.59 16.45
N VAL A 24 -43.98 -37.81 15.49
CA VAL A 24 -42.57 -37.51 15.33
C VAL A 24 -42.27 -36.32 16.23
N LEU A 25 -41.64 -36.59 17.36
CA LEU A 25 -41.01 -35.58 18.20
C LEU A 25 -39.90 -34.87 17.37
N LEU A 26 -40.26 -33.80 16.67
CA LEU A 26 -39.28 -32.79 16.22
C LEU A 26 -38.79 -32.08 17.48
N HIS A 27 -37.61 -32.45 17.94
CA HIS A 27 -36.83 -31.58 18.80
C HIS A 27 -36.46 -30.35 17.94
N ALA A 28 -37.27 -29.31 18.03
CA ALA A 28 -36.83 -27.99 17.62
C ALA A 28 -35.66 -27.62 18.55
N GLN A 29 -34.45 -27.74 18.03
CA GLN A 29 -33.32 -27.08 18.64
C GLN A 29 -33.58 -25.58 18.51
N THR A 30 -34.04 -25.00 19.61
CA THR A 30 -34.03 -23.56 19.83
C THR A 30 -32.60 -23.10 19.57
N PRO A 31 -32.37 -22.15 18.63
CA PRO A 31 -31.03 -21.54 18.54
C PRO A 31 -30.72 -21.00 19.94
N ALA A 32 -29.55 -21.31 20.45
CA ALA A 32 -29.06 -20.82 21.72
C ALA A 32 -29.24 -19.31 21.69
N GLN A 33 -30.24 -18.81 22.40
CA GLN A 33 -30.40 -17.39 22.67
C GLN A 33 -29.11 -17.00 23.40
N MET A 34 -28.30 -16.17 22.73
CA MET A 34 -27.30 -15.38 23.42
C MET A 34 -28.00 -14.74 24.62
N PRO A 35 -27.42 -14.77 25.82
CA PRO A 35 -28.03 -14.12 26.97
C PRO A 35 -28.35 -12.68 26.56
N ALA A 36 -29.61 -12.31 26.64
CA ALA A 36 -30.08 -10.96 26.42
C ALA A 36 -29.20 -10.06 27.27
N GLY A 37 -28.41 -9.20 26.61
CA GLY A 37 -27.46 -8.32 27.27
C GLY A 37 -28.16 -7.61 28.40
N SER A 38 -27.50 -7.55 29.54
CA SER A 38 -27.92 -6.78 30.69
C SER A 38 -28.34 -5.39 30.18
N SER A 39 -29.57 -4.99 30.42
CA SER A 39 -30.11 -3.65 30.09
C SER A 39 -29.53 -2.56 31.00
N GLY A 40 -28.26 -2.72 31.41
CA GLY A 40 -27.48 -1.75 32.13
C GLY A 40 -26.97 -0.66 31.17
N LEU A 41 -27.08 0.58 31.57
CA LEU A 41 -26.43 1.68 30.90
C LEU A 41 -24.98 1.75 31.41
N PHE A 42 -24.03 1.76 30.47
CA PHE A 42 -22.59 1.76 30.76
C PHE A 42 -22.00 3.16 30.57
N ARG A 43 -20.81 3.36 31.14
CA ARG A 43 -20.04 4.60 31.01
C ARG A 43 -18.68 4.29 30.38
N VAL A 44 -18.20 5.23 29.59
CA VAL A 44 -16.83 5.27 29.07
C VAL A 44 -16.25 6.61 29.48
N ALA A 45 -15.23 6.59 30.34
CA ALA A 45 -14.64 7.81 30.90
C ALA A 45 -13.12 7.68 31.02
N GLY A 46 -12.45 8.81 31.14
CA GLY A 46 -11.00 8.83 31.27
C GLY A 46 -10.41 10.22 31.05
N SER A 47 -9.13 10.24 30.73
CA SER A 47 -8.41 11.49 30.49
C SER A 47 -7.60 11.43 29.20
N VAL A 48 -7.53 12.57 28.49
CA VAL A 48 -6.65 12.77 27.34
C VAL A 48 -5.36 13.39 27.82
N LEU A 49 -4.25 12.70 27.59
CA LEU A 49 -2.92 13.14 28.01
C LEU A 49 -1.98 13.35 26.82
N SER A 50 -1.02 14.28 26.98
CA SER A 50 0.14 14.35 26.10
C SER A 50 0.99 13.08 26.26
N ALA A 51 1.32 12.39 25.17
CA ALA A 51 2.09 11.16 25.22
C ALA A 51 3.52 11.38 25.70
N SER A 52 4.14 12.53 25.38
CA SER A 52 5.53 12.85 25.74
C SER A 52 5.66 13.45 27.14
N GLU A 53 4.72 14.29 27.55
CA GLU A 53 4.82 15.10 28.77
C GLU A 53 3.90 14.60 29.88
N GLY A 54 2.92 13.75 29.57
CA GLY A 54 1.98 13.18 30.54
C GLY A 54 0.96 14.15 31.12
N HIS A 55 0.98 15.44 30.72
CA HIS A 55 0.02 16.41 31.21
C HIS A 55 -1.35 16.30 30.53
N PRO A 56 -2.43 16.68 31.20
CA PRO A 56 -3.77 16.68 30.64
C PRO A 56 -3.93 17.65 29.46
N LEU A 57 -4.70 17.23 28.47
CA LEU A 57 -4.96 18.03 27.28
C LEU A 57 -6.37 18.63 27.31
N SER A 58 -6.45 19.92 27.61
CA SER A 58 -7.68 20.71 27.52
C SER A 58 -8.08 20.91 26.05
N ARG A 59 -9.37 21.07 25.78
CA ARG A 59 -9.92 21.31 24.45
C ARG A 59 -9.52 20.24 23.40
N ALA A 60 -9.31 19.02 23.84
CA ALA A 60 -9.22 17.88 22.96
C ALA A 60 -10.64 17.41 22.60
N ARG A 61 -10.90 17.15 21.34
CA ARG A 61 -12.13 16.51 20.89
C ARG A 61 -11.97 15.01 21.07
N VAL A 62 -12.83 14.41 21.87
CA VAL A 62 -12.93 12.97 22.04
C VAL A 62 -14.21 12.50 21.34
N THR A 63 -14.08 11.52 20.50
CA THR A 63 -15.18 10.95 19.73
C THR A 63 -15.32 9.48 20.09
N LEU A 64 -16.54 9.06 20.39
CA LEU A 64 -16.90 7.68 20.65
C LEU A 64 -17.89 7.21 19.57
N GLN A 65 -17.62 6.06 18.98
CA GLN A 65 -18.42 5.50 17.89
C GLN A 65 -18.62 4.01 18.12
N GLU A 66 -19.86 3.53 18.05
CA GLU A 66 -20.15 2.10 18.09
C GLU A 66 -19.65 1.42 16.80
N VAL A 67 -18.90 0.31 16.95
CA VAL A 67 -18.29 -0.41 15.81
C VAL A 67 -19.35 -0.94 14.84
N THR A 68 -20.49 -1.43 15.36
CA THR A 68 -21.59 -1.99 14.56
C THR A 68 -22.51 -0.94 13.97
N SER A 69 -22.48 0.31 14.46
CA SER A 69 -23.34 1.40 14.02
C SER A 69 -22.53 2.68 13.69
N PRO A 70 -21.89 2.74 12.52
CA PRO A 70 -21.00 3.84 12.16
C PRO A 70 -21.67 5.24 12.14
N GLN A 71 -22.98 5.31 12.10
CA GLN A 71 -23.74 6.57 12.05
C GLN A 71 -24.05 7.15 13.44
N GLY A 72 -23.81 6.40 14.52
CA GLY A 72 -24.09 6.79 15.91
C GLY A 72 -22.90 7.46 16.61
N GLN A 73 -22.16 8.34 15.95
CA GLN A 73 -21.00 9.02 16.50
C GLN A 73 -21.40 10.11 17.51
N ILE A 74 -20.83 10.04 18.72
CA ILE A 74 -20.95 11.09 19.75
C ILE A 74 -19.58 11.68 20.07
N PHE A 75 -19.52 12.94 20.45
CA PHE A 75 -18.27 13.58 20.79
C PHE A 75 -18.43 14.57 21.95
N MET A 76 -17.31 14.85 22.59
CA MET A 76 -17.18 15.90 23.58
C MET A 76 -15.82 16.62 23.50
N ILE A 77 -15.72 17.73 24.17
CA ILE A 77 -14.49 18.53 24.29
C ILE A 77 -14.03 18.48 25.74
N THR A 78 -12.75 18.13 25.96
CA THR A 78 -12.18 18.01 27.31
C THR A 78 -12.03 19.37 28.03
N GLY A 79 -12.23 19.36 29.32
CA GLY A 79 -11.92 20.48 30.23
C GLY A 79 -10.41 20.68 30.48
N ALA A 80 -10.08 21.50 31.46
CA ALA A 80 -8.69 21.81 31.84
C ALA A 80 -7.92 20.57 32.36
N ASP A 81 -8.63 19.64 32.94
CA ASP A 81 -8.13 18.36 33.47
C ASP A 81 -8.01 17.26 32.44
N GLY A 82 -8.35 17.55 31.17
CA GLY A 82 -8.34 16.56 30.07
C GLY A 82 -9.41 15.50 30.19
N HIS A 83 -10.34 15.61 31.15
CA HIS A 83 -11.35 14.59 31.42
C HIS A 83 -12.40 14.49 30.29
N PHE A 84 -12.84 13.25 30.02
CA PHE A 84 -13.97 12.94 29.15
C PHE A 84 -14.88 11.89 29.79
N GLU A 85 -16.18 11.95 29.49
CA GLU A 85 -17.17 11.01 29.98
C GLU A 85 -18.33 10.86 28.97
N PHE A 86 -18.63 9.63 28.62
CA PHE A 86 -19.81 9.26 27.86
C PHE A 86 -20.65 8.32 28.72
N ALA A 87 -21.89 8.69 28.99
CA ALA A 87 -22.82 7.93 29.81
C ALA A 87 -23.98 7.36 28.98
N ASN A 88 -24.77 6.49 29.61
CA ASN A 88 -25.95 5.87 29.01
C ASN A 88 -25.66 5.05 27.75
N LEU A 89 -24.52 4.36 27.70
CA LEU A 89 -24.12 3.51 26.59
C LEU A 89 -24.70 2.11 26.73
N HIS A 90 -25.00 1.48 25.63
CA HIS A 90 -25.37 0.06 25.60
C HIS A 90 -24.13 -0.84 25.72
N ALA A 91 -24.35 -2.12 26.05
CA ALA A 91 -23.28 -3.11 25.95
C ALA A 91 -22.85 -3.26 24.49
N GLY A 92 -21.54 -3.20 24.22
CA GLY A 92 -21.02 -3.27 22.84
C GLY A 92 -19.56 -2.86 22.74
N LYS A 93 -19.07 -2.80 21.51
CA LYS A 93 -17.71 -2.35 21.17
C LYS A 93 -17.73 -0.94 20.60
N TYR A 94 -16.84 -0.11 21.09
CA TYR A 94 -16.74 1.29 20.71
C TYR A 94 -15.30 1.67 20.34
N THR A 95 -15.16 2.41 19.24
CA THR A 95 -13.91 3.07 18.89
C THR A 95 -13.83 4.42 19.60
N LEU A 96 -12.75 4.70 20.30
CA LEU A 96 -12.50 5.96 20.98
C LEU A 96 -11.36 6.69 20.28
N VAL A 97 -11.63 7.90 19.77
CA VAL A 97 -10.68 8.71 18.98
C VAL A 97 -10.49 10.07 19.64
N GLY A 98 -9.24 10.47 19.80
CA GLY A 98 -8.85 11.80 20.24
C GLY A 98 -8.26 12.64 19.14
N ALA A 99 -8.60 13.92 19.10
CA ALA A 99 -8.06 14.90 18.18
C ALA A 99 -7.83 16.25 18.88
N LYS A 100 -6.68 16.89 18.62
CA LYS A 100 -6.37 18.23 19.11
C LYS A 100 -5.43 18.92 18.13
N ARG A 101 -5.61 20.24 17.95
CA ARG A 101 -4.69 21.03 17.11
C ARG A 101 -3.26 20.93 17.64
N GLY A 102 -2.30 20.65 16.75
CA GLY A 102 -0.89 20.43 17.08
C GLY A 102 -0.57 19.03 17.61
N TYR A 103 -1.54 18.11 17.51
CA TYR A 103 -1.37 16.70 17.88
C TYR A 103 -1.82 15.79 16.73
N ILE A 104 -1.25 14.62 16.66
CA ILE A 104 -1.70 13.57 15.76
C ILE A 104 -3.02 13.00 16.27
N THR A 105 -4.04 12.97 15.41
CA THR A 105 -5.30 12.29 15.73
C THR A 105 -5.03 10.80 15.88
N ALA A 106 -5.48 10.21 16.96
CA ALA A 106 -5.24 8.80 17.25
C ALA A 106 -6.46 8.14 17.91
N SER A 107 -6.65 6.86 17.63
CA SER A 107 -7.55 5.99 18.36
C SER A 107 -6.92 5.50 19.66
N TYR A 108 -7.73 4.98 20.56
CA TYR A 108 -7.26 4.43 21.82
C TYR A 108 -6.29 3.27 21.58
N ASP A 109 -5.08 3.38 22.14
CA ASP A 109 -4.00 2.39 22.01
C ASP A 109 -3.72 2.00 20.56
N GLN A 110 -3.60 2.99 19.67
CA GLN A 110 -3.46 2.77 18.23
C GLN A 110 -2.05 2.36 17.83
N HIS A 111 -1.97 1.27 17.07
CA HIS A 111 -0.77 0.80 16.38
C HIS A 111 -1.07 0.63 14.88
N GLU A 112 -0.35 1.36 14.05
CA GLU A 112 -0.60 1.41 12.59
C GLU A 112 -2.07 1.73 12.27
N GLN A 113 -2.79 0.79 11.60
CA GLN A 113 -4.23 0.87 11.32
C GLN A 113 -5.10 0.20 12.39
N PHE A 114 -4.50 -0.49 13.37
CA PHE A 114 -5.20 -1.19 14.42
C PHE A 114 -5.36 -0.32 15.67
N SER A 115 -6.37 -0.58 16.47
CA SER A 115 -6.61 0.10 17.73
C SER A 115 -7.43 -0.80 18.66
N THR A 116 -7.28 -0.59 19.96
CA THR A 116 -8.05 -1.29 20.97
C THR A 116 -9.46 -0.71 21.05
N ALA A 117 -10.50 -1.50 20.77
CA ALA A 117 -11.87 -1.09 20.99
C ALA A 117 -12.21 -1.14 22.50
N ILE A 118 -13.03 -0.19 22.93
CA ILE A 118 -13.56 -0.15 24.28
C ILE A 118 -14.77 -1.07 24.35
N VAL A 119 -14.77 -2.04 25.25
CA VAL A 119 -15.83 -3.04 25.38
C VAL A 119 -16.63 -2.78 26.64
N THR A 120 -17.90 -2.36 26.48
CA THR A 120 -18.83 -2.16 27.60
C THR A 120 -19.62 -3.44 27.86
N GLY A 121 -19.91 -3.73 29.14
CA GLY A 121 -20.67 -4.92 29.53
C GLY A 121 -19.84 -6.18 29.75
N ALA A 122 -18.53 -6.18 29.46
CA ALA A 122 -17.64 -7.33 29.68
C ALA A 122 -17.03 -7.40 31.08
N GLY A 123 -17.37 -6.46 31.98
CA GLY A 123 -16.84 -6.42 33.35
C GLY A 123 -15.41 -5.85 33.43
N VAL A 124 -14.91 -5.25 32.36
CA VAL A 124 -13.62 -4.53 32.32
C VAL A 124 -13.80 -3.06 32.71
N ASP A 125 -12.72 -2.44 33.20
CA ASP A 125 -12.74 -1.03 33.57
C ASP A 125 -12.79 -0.14 32.31
N THR A 126 -13.88 0.56 32.12
CA THR A 126 -14.11 1.52 31.03
C THR A 126 -14.14 2.98 31.51
N GLU A 127 -13.90 3.21 32.81
CA GLU A 127 -14.02 4.56 33.41
C GLU A 127 -12.67 5.21 33.75
N ASN A 128 -11.56 4.46 33.70
CA ASN A 128 -10.22 4.97 33.98
C ASN A 128 -9.30 4.90 32.74
N LEU A 129 -9.84 5.27 31.56
CA LEU A 129 -9.09 5.18 30.32
C LEU A 129 -8.09 6.33 30.19
N THR A 130 -6.94 6.03 29.62
CA THR A 130 -5.94 7.04 29.28
C THR A 130 -5.75 7.10 27.76
N LEU A 131 -6.29 8.13 27.12
CA LEU A 131 -6.09 8.38 25.70
C LEU A 131 -4.86 9.28 25.51
N ARG A 132 -3.81 8.76 24.89
CA ARG A 132 -2.55 9.48 24.70
C ARG A 132 -2.48 10.03 23.29
N LEU A 133 -2.26 11.36 23.17
CA LEU A 133 -2.02 12.01 21.89
C LEU A 133 -0.55 12.43 21.79
N VAL A 134 0.04 12.13 20.64
CA VAL A 134 1.40 12.52 20.32
C VAL A 134 1.39 13.91 19.69
N ARG A 135 2.29 14.81 20.11
CA ARG A 135 2.46 16.11 19.43
C ARG A 135 2.91 15.88 17.99
N SER A 136 2.29 16.61 17.08
CA SER A 136 2.72 16.65 15.68
C SER A 136 4.08 17.30 15.59
N ALA A 137 4.98 16.72 14.84
CA ALA A 137 6.21 17.37 14.43
C ALA A 137 6.05 18.04 13.06
N VAL A 138 6.97 18.94 12.77
CA VAL A 138 7.11 19.61 11.48
C VAL A 138 8.57 19.45 11.06
N LEU A 139 8.81 19.06 9.83
CA LEU A 139 10.14 19.07 9.23
C LEU A 139 10.14 20.12 8.13
N THR A 140 10.97 21.14 8.30
CA THR A 140 11.20 22.17 7.30
C THR A 140 12.60 22.04 6.72
N GLY A 141 12.87 22.77 5.66
CA GLY A 141 14.22 22.85 5.14
C GLY A 141 14.30 23.70 3.90
N HIS A 142 15.53 23.83 3.40
CA HIS A 142 15.84 24.58 2.21
C HIS A 142 16.70 23.75 1.26
N VAL A 143 16.48 23.95 -0.02
CA VAL A 143 17.29 23.36 -1.08
C VAL A 143 18.11 24.47 -1.72
N PHE A 144 19.43 24.30 -1.71
CA PHE A 144 20.39 25.24 -2.29
C PHE A 144 21.19 24.57 -3.41
N ASP A 145 21.58 25.38 -4.37
CA ASP A 145 22.55 25.00 -5.39
C ASP A 145 24.00 25.08 -4.88
N GLU A 146 24.97 24.86 -5.75
CA GLU A 146 26.41 24.92 -5.47
C GLU A 146 26.91 26.32 -5.12
N PHE A 147 26.15 27.37 -5.42
CA PHE A 147 26.48 28.77 -5.09
C PHE A 147 25.77 29.24 -3.81
N GLY A 148 24.92 28.39 -3.23
CA GLY A 148 24.07 28.73 -2.08
C GLY A 148 22.82 29.53 -2.46
N GLU A 149 22.45 29.53 -3.74
CA GLU A 149 21.18 30.12 -4.19
C GLU A 149 20.02 29.12 -4.03
N PRO A 150 18.80 29.61 -3.72
CA PRO A 150 17.67 28.73 -3.52
C PRO A 150 17.24 28.01 -4.80
N VAL A 151 17.01 26.73 -4.73
CA VAL A 151 16.52 25.92 -5.85
C VAL A 151 15.01 25.80 -5.80
N ARG A 152 14.34 26.41 -6.75
CA ARG A 152 12.89 26.34 -6.94
C ARG A 152 12.47 25.04 -7.62
N ALA A 153 11.28 24.54 -7.25
CA ALA A 153 10.65 23.37 -7.85
C ALA A 153 11.49 22.08 -7.74
N ALA A 154 12.40 22.02 -6.75
CA ALA A 154 13.05 20.78 -6.39
C ALA A 154 12.03 19.82 -5.77
N THR A 155 12.02 18.58 -6.22
CA THR A 155 11.17 17.53 -5.66
C THR A 155 11.83 16.97 -4.41
N VAL A 156 11.27 17.26 -3.24
CA VAL A 156 11.73 16.72 -1.95
C VAL A 156 10.85 15.54 -1.56
N THR A 157 11.47 14.41 -1.28
CA THR A 157 10.75 13.18 -0.91
C THR A 157 11.13 12.75 0.50
N LEU A 158 10.11 12.50 1.31
CA LEU A 158 10.23 11.98 2.66
C LEU A 158 9.99 10.46 2.64
N TRP A 159 10.93 9.70 3.19
CA TRP A 159 10.89 8.26 3.31
C TRP A 159 10.81 7.85 4.77
N ARG A 160 10.24 6.68 5.07
CA ARG A 160 10.18 6.13 6.42
C ARG A 160 10.22 4.61 6.39
N ASP A 161 10.62 4.02 7.50
CA ASP A 161 10.52 2.59 7.69
C ASP A 161 9.05 2.17 7.91
N ASP A 162 8.67 1.06 7.30
CA ASP A 162 7.31 0.53 7.34
C ASP A 162 7.34 -0.99 7.50
N HIS A 163 6.73 -1.47 8.58
CA HIS A 163 6.60 -2.91 8.91
C HIS A 163 5.20 -3.46 8.64
N SER A 164 4.31 -2.64 8.08
CA SER A 164 2.90 -3.01 7.88
C SER A 164 2.70 -4.26 7.02
N ALA A 165 3.63 -4.52 6.09
CA ALA A 165 3.65 -5.73 5.28
C ALA A 165 4.35 -6.93 5.94
N GLY A 166 4.83 -6.80 7.18
CA GLY A 166 5.49 -7.86 7.94
C GLY A 166 6.97 -8.03 7.66
N VAL A 167 7.54 -7.18 6.83
CA VAL A 167 8.97 -7.05 6.55
C VAL A 167 9.28 -5.57 6.54
N GLY A 168 10.30 -5.16 7.30
CA GLY A 168 10.73 -3.77 7.31
C GLY A 168 11.20 -3.33 5.94
N ARG A 169 10.73 -2.17 5.51
CA ARG A 169 11.05 -1.53 4.22
C ARG A 169 11.07 -0.03 4.38
N THR A 170 11.99 0.62 3.70
CA THR A 170 11.98 2.08 3.61
C THR A 170 11.13 2.50 2.41
N VAL A 171 9.97 3.07 2.69
CA VAL A 171 8.97 3.44 1.68
C VAL A 171 8.75 4.93 1.62
N ARG A 172 8.33 5.42 0.46
CA ARG A 172 7.95 6.82 0.27
C ARG A 172 6.73 7.17 1.12
N SER A 173 6.90 8.14 2.02
CA SER A 173 5.86 8.64 2.90
C SER A 173 5.11 9.82 2.29
N ARG A 174 5.86 10.85 1.85
CA ARG A 174 5.33 12.09 1.27
C ARG A 174 6.28 12.65 0.24
N THR A 175 5.78 13.57 -0.58
CA THR A 175 6.56 14.38 -1.51
C THR A 175 6.06 15.82 -1.42
N ASP A 176 6.98 16.76 -1.46
CA ASP A 176 6.74 18.19 -1.54
C ASP A 176 7.64 18.82 -2.61
N MET A 177 7.36 20.04 -3.00
CA MET A 177 8.17 20.80 -3.95
C MET A 177 8.64 22.09 -3.29
N SER A 178 9.93 22.42 -3.45
CA SER A 178 10.46 23.67 -2.93
C SER A 178 9.84 24.90 -3.63
N ASP A 179 9.61 25.94 -2.85
CA ASP A 179 9.12 27.24 -3.31
C ASP A 179 10.22 28.14 -3.93
N ASP A 180 9.92 29.40 -4.16
CA ASP A 180 10.85 30.39 -4.74
C ASP A 180 12.07 30.69 -3.84
N LEU A 181 11.97 30.36 -2.56
CA LEU A 181 13.06 30.49 -1.58
C LEU A 181 13.78 29.18 -1.32
N GLY A 182 13.49 28.15 -2.10
CA GLY A 182 14.01 26.82 -1.90
C GLY A 182 13.37 26.08 -0.73
N SER A 183 12.36 26.65 -0.06
CA SER A 183 11.79 26.11 1.18
C SER A 183 10.83 24.96 0.90
N PHE A 184 10.82 23.98 1.80
CA PHE A 184 9.84 22.87 1.82
C PHE A 184 9.36 22.57 3.24
N GLU A 185 8.17 21.96 3.38
CA GLU A 185 7.59 21.62 4.68
C GLU A 185 6.82 20.29 4.64
N PHE A 186 7.10 19.43 5.62
CA PHE A 186 6.32 18.24 5.89
C PHE A 186 5.60 18.34 7.25
N THR A 187 4.29 18.48 7.21
CA THR A 187 3.44 18.57 8.41
C THR A 187 2.04 17.97 8.13
N PRO A 188 1.36 17.35 9.11
CA PRO A 188 1.86 16.89 10.40
C PRO A 188 2.68 15.61 10.27
N LEU A 189 3.75 15.46 11.07
CA LEU A 189 4.56 14.26 11.12
C LEU A 189 4.37 13.53 12.47
N LYS A 190 4.34 12.19 12.41
CA LYS A 190 4.41 11.31 13.58
C LYS A 190 5.88 11.18 14.01
N PRO A 191 6.17 10.91 15.29
CA PRO A 191 7.49 10.46 15.70
C PRO A 191 7.87 9.20 14.93
N ASP A 192 9.01 9.24 14.27
CA ASP A 192 9.54 8.14 13.48
C ASP A 192 10.98 8.44 13.05
N THR A 193 11.64 7.48 12.41
CA THR A 193 12.88 7.67 11.67
C THR A 193 12.56 7.90 10.21
N TYR A 194 13.01 9.05 9.70
CA TYR A 194 12.78 9.43 8.31
C TYR A 194 14.10 9.56 7.54
N PHE A 195 14.01 9.43 6.21
CA PHE A 195 15.07 9.85 5.31
C PHE A 195 14.49 10.91 4.37
N VAL A 196 15.34 11.83 3.91
CA VAL A 196 14.96 12.91 3.01
C VAL A 196 15.83 12.84 1.77
N SER A 197 15.22 12.86 0.60
CA SER A 197 15.92 12.98 -0.68
C SER A 197 15.39 14.16 -1.48
N VAL A 198 16.24 14.75 -2.30
CA VAL A 198 15.89 15.84 -3.21
C VAL A 198 16.37 15.52 -4.62
N ALA A 199 15.52 15.82 -5.59
CA ALA A 199 15.83 15.77 -7.01
C ALA A 199 15.43 17.08 -7.67
N ALA A 200 16.32 17.65 -8.48
CA ALA A 200 16.08 18.89 -9.22
C ALA A 200 16.88 18.88 -10.53
N LYS A 201 16.62 19.88 -11.38
CA LYS A 201 17.43 20.17 -12.57
C LYS A 201 18.10 21.52 -12.38
N PRO A 202 19.40 21.67 -12.72
CA PRO A 202 20.03 22.99 -12.72
C PRO A 202 19.31 23.90 -13.70
N TRP A 203 18.83 25.05 -13.27
CA TRP A 203 18.05 25.98 -14.12
C TRP A 203 18.88 26.57 -15.27
N TYR A 204 20.19 26.62 -15.11
CA TYR A 204 21.15 27.15 -16.07
C TYR A 204 21.72 26.08 -17.00
N ALA A 205 21.41 24.80 -16.77
CA ALA A 205 21.99 23.71 -17.56
C ALA A 205 21.55 23.80 -19.03
N VAL A 206 22.50 23.61 -19.92
CA VAL A 206 22.27 23.56 -21.36
C VAL A 206 22.90 22.30 -21.92
N HIS A 207 22.06 21.39 -22.36
CA HIS A 207 22.49 20.13 -22.96
C HIS A 207 22.59 20.28 -24.48
N SER A 208 23.81 20.25 -25.00
CA SER A 208 24.06 20.30 -26.45
C SER A 208 24.20 18.90 -27.01
N PRO A 209 23.55 18.58 -28.15
CA PRO A 209 23.67 17.25 -28.74
C PRO A 209 25.12 16.95 -29.08
N SER A 210 25.60 15.76 -28.70
CA SER A 210 26.93 15.28 -28.96
C SER A 210 27.13 14.91 -30.44
N VAL A 211 26.05 14.46 -31.10
CA VAL A 211 26.03 14.08 -32.51
C VAL A 211 25.70 15.29 -33.36
N ARG A 212 26.67 15.78 -34.12
CA ARG A 212 26.45 16.85 -35.09
C ARG A 212 25.92 16.32 -36.41
N GLN A 213 24.85 16.95 -36.93
CA GLN A 213 24.49 16.74 -38.32
C GLN A 213 25.59 17.24 -39.27
N THR A 214 26.35 16.34 -39.87
CA THR A 214 27.20 16.61 -41.01
C THR A 214 26.38 16.51 -42.30
N GLY A 215 25.40 17.40 -42.49
CA GLY A 215 24.54 17.44 -43.66
C GLY A 215 24.48 18.83 -44.25
N ALA A 216 24.61 18.95 -45.57
CA ALA A 216 24.71 20.15 -46.35
C ALA A 216 23.63 21.22 -46.04
N PRO A 217 23.93 22.49 -46.21
CA PRO A 217 22.96 23.56 -46.01
C PRO A 217 21.98 23.58 -47.18
N ASP A 218 20.78 23.09 -47.03
CA ASP A 218 19.68 23.43 -47.91
C ASP A 218 19.10 24.79 -47.52
N ALA A 219 19.49 25.74 -48.31
CA ALA A 219 18.96 27.09 -48.29
C ALA A 219 17.52 27.07 -48.80
N SER A 220 16.55 27.09 -47.92
CA SER A 220 15.25 27.77 -48.15
C SER A 220 14.26 27.47 -47.01
N SER A 221 14.28 28.28 -45.97
CA SER A 221 13.05 28.73 -45.31
C SER A 221 13.39 29.89 -44.34
N SER A 222 13.07 31.08 -44.79
CA SER A 222 13.02 32.29 -43.98
C SER A 222 11.93 32.17 -42.93
N ALA A 223 12.30 31.92 -41.72
CA ALA A 223 11.55 32.28 -40.53
C ALA A 223 12.55 32.61 -39.43
N ASP A 224 12.56 33.90 -39.05
CA ASP A 224 13.31 34.48 -37.95
C ASP A 224 13.07 33.74 -36.63
N ARG A 225 13.76 32.64 -36.45
CA ARG A 225 14.08 32.13 -35.12
C ARG A 225 15.58 32.20 -35.01
N ALA A 226 16.05 33.04 -34.09
CA ALA A 226 17.44 33.00 -33.68
C ALA A 226 17.78 31.55 -33.30
N GLN A 227 18.38 30.81 -34.24
CA GLN A 227 18.99 29.53 -33.97
C GLN A 227 20.20 29.85 -33.07
N VAL A 228 20.06 29.55 -31.79
CA VAL A 228 21.19 29.51 -30.87
C VAL A 228 22.13 28.46 -31.43
N ASP A 229 23.32 28.85 -31.83
CA ASP A 229 24.35 27.90 -32.25
C ASP A 229 24.85 27.15 -31.01
N LEU A 230 24.23 26.02 -30.71
CA LEU A 230 24.56 25.18 -29.57
C LEU A 230 25.99 24.61 -29.62
N SER A 231 26.70 24.76 -30.76
CA SER A 231 28.10 24.36 -30.90
C SER A 231 29.08 25.23 -30.11
N GLN A 232 28.63 26.40 -29.62
CA GLN A 232 29.41 27.34 -28.82
C GLN A 232 29.01 27.32 -27.32
N VAL A 233 28.10 26.43 -26.91
CA VAL A 233 27.73 26.33 -25.49
C VAL A 233 28.92 25.83 -24.69
N ASP A 234 29.19 26.52 -23.59
CA ASP A 234 30.24 26.14 -22.66
C ASP A 234 29.92 24.78 -22.07
N ARG A 235 30.83 23.81 -22.20
CA ARG A 235 30.69 22.48 -21.59
C ARG A 235 30.53 22.52 -20.07
N ALA A 236 30.93 23.61 -19.44
CA ALA A 236 30.71 23.84 -18.01
C ALA A 236 29.20 23.97 -17.65
N LEU A 237 28.34 24.28 -18.65
CA LEU A 237 26.89 24.33 -18.47
C LEU A 237 26.19 23.00 -18.75
N ASP A 238 26.92 22.00 -19.23
CA ASP A 238 26.36 20.67 -19.51
C ASP A 238 26.44 19.79 -18.27
N VAL A 239 25.55 20.06 -17.33
CA VAL A 239 25.55 19.50 -15.99
C VAL A 239 24.14 19.03 -15.58
N VAL A 240 24.11 18.09 -14.65
CA VAL A 240 22.90 17.59 -14.00
C VAL A 240 23.15 17.48 -12.50
N TYR A 241 22.07 17.51 -11.69
CA TYR A 241 22.16 17.15 -10.28
C TYR A 241 21.92 15.67 -10.10
N LEU A 242 22.74 15.05 -9.24
CA LEU A 242 22.45 13.72 -8.69
C LEU A 242 21.30 13.83 -7.66
N PRO A 243 20.45 12.82 -7.54
CA PRO A 243 19.58 12.71 -6.38
C PRO A 243 20.44 12.81 -5.12
N THR A 244 20.07 13.73 -4.24
CA THR A 244 20.85 14.02 -3.03
C THR A 244 20.03 13.69 -1.80
N TYR A 245 20.59 12.87 -0.91
CA TYR A 245 20.00 12.50 0.37
C TYR A 245 20.55 13.38 1.49
N TYR A 246 19.75 13.60 2.53
CA TYR A 246 20.22 14.30 3.74
C TYR A 246 21.46 13.57 4.30
N ALA A 247 22.32 14.24 4.64
CA ALA A 247 23.48 15.01 4.86
C ALA A 247 24.43 15.08 3.64
N GLY A 248 23.91 15.18 2.41
CA GLY A 248 24.73 15.38 1.20
C GLY A 248 25.16 14.09 0.50
N ALA A 249 24.64 12.93 0.88
CA ALA A 249 24.92 11.68 0.19
C ALA A 249 24.23 11.62 -1.18
N THR A 250 24.86 10.96 -2.16
CA THR A 250 24.30 10.74 -3.51
C THR A 250 23.87 9.29 -3.76
N GLU A 251 24.21 8.39 -2.84
CA GLU A 251 23.81 6.99 -2.87
C GLU A 251 22.84 6.69 -1.70
N VAL A 252 21.88 5.80 -1.96
CA VAL A 252 20.83 5.44 -0.98
C VAL A 252 21.40 4.82 0.28
N GLU A 253 22.46 4.01 0.12
CA GLU A 253 23.12 3.28 1.20
C GLU A 253 23.82 4.20 2.22
N ASP A 254 24.19 5.41 1.78
CA ASP A 254 24.85 6.42 2.60
C ASP A 254 23.87 7.47 3.16
N ALA A 255 22.57 7.32 2.88
CA ALA A 255 21.55 8.24 3.36
C ALA A 255 21.51 8.28 4.90
N SER A 256 21.52 9.49 5.46
CA SER A 256 21.48 9.69 6.91
C SER A 256 20.02 9.77 7.41
N PRO A 257 19.68 9.02 8.46
CA PRO A 257 18.36 9.09 9.05
C PRO A 257 18.13 10.39 9.84
N VAL A 258 16.93 10.90 9.82
CA VAL A 258 16.44 12.02 10.64
C VAL A 258 15.47 11.47 11.67
N LEU A 259 15.89 11.40 12.93
CA LEU A 259 15.02 10.98 14.03
C LEU A 259 14.12 12.15 14.44
N ILE A 260 12.82 11.98 14.30
CA ILE A 260 11.81 12.97 14.64
C ILE A 260 11.03 12.52 15.87
N ARG A 261 10.97 13.37 16.90
CA ARG A 261 10.15 13.17 18.10
C ARG A 261 8.90 14.04 18.05
N GLY A 262 7.93 13.73 18.90
CA GLY A 262 6.69 14.51 18.98
C GLY A 262 6.95 15.96 19.39
N GLY A 263 6.56 16.89 18.51
CA GLY A 263 6.75 18.32 18.69
C GLY A 263 8.08 18.87 18.20
N ASP A 264 8.94 18.05 17.60
CA ASP A 264 10.19 18.51 16.99
C ASP A 264 9.90 19.38 15.75
N HIS A 265 10.83 20.33 15.52
CA HIS A 265 10.84 21.22 14.35
C HIS A 265 12.26 21.28 13.76
N PRO A 266 12.79 20.15 13.22
CA PRO A 266 14.08 20.20 12.54
C PRO A 266 13.98 21.02 11.26
N ASP A 267 15.06 21.74 10.97
CA ASP A 267 15.27 22.50 9.74
C ASP A 267 16.49 21.92 9.02
N LEU A 268 16.33 21.50 7.77
CA LEU A 268 17.34 20.77 7.02
C LEU A 268 17.78 21.56 5.79
N ASP A 269 19.07 21.84 5.71
CA ASP A 269 19.66 22.39 4.51
C ASP A 269 20.17 21.25 3.60
N LEU A 270 19.72 21.26 2.35
CA LEU A 270 20.10 20.31 1.31
C LEU A 270 20.84 21.07 0.20
N HIS A 271 22.10 20.73 -0.01
CA HIS A 271 22.95 21.35 -1.03
C HIS A 271 23.13 20.42 -2.21
N LEU A 272 22.73 20.88 -3.40
CA LEU A 272 22.90 20.15 -4.65
C LEU A 272 24.28 20.46 -5.24
N THR A 273 24.93 19.43 -5.75
CA THR A 273 26.22 19.58 -6.43
C THR A 273 26.07 19.11 -7.87
N PRO A 274 26.38 19.95 -8.86
CA PRO A 274 26.31 19.57 -10.25
C PRO A 274 27.44 18.60 -10.60
N VAL A 275 27.09 17.62 -11.43
CA VAL A 275 28.06 16.74 -12.09
C VAL A 275 27.96 16.89 -13.59
N PRO A 276 29.03 16.62 -14.37
CA PRO A 276 28.93 16.60 -15.82
C PRO A 276 27.79 15.69 -16.27
N ALA A 277 26.96 16.18 -17.16
CA ALA A 277 25.92 15.39 -17.78
C ALA A 277 26.56 14.32 -18.69
N LEU A 278 25.98 13.13 -18.72
CA LEU A 278 26.40 12.07 -19.62
C LEU A 278 25.37 11.90 -20.72
N HIS A 279 25.84 11.85 -21.95
CA HIS A 279 25.04 11.66 -23.14
C HIS A 279 24.99 10.19 -23.51
N VAL A 280 23.80 9.64 -23.61
CA VAL A 280 23.55 8.26 -24.02
C VAL A 280 22.93 8.28 -25.40
N ILE A 281 23.56 7.60 -26.34
CA ILE A 281 23.15 7.57 -27.73
C ILE A 281 22.41 6.25 -27.98
N LEU A 282 21.17 6.38 -28.47
CA LEU A 282 20.34 5.25 -28.85
C LEU A 282 20.10 5.31 -30.38
N HIS A 283 20.36 4.22 -31.05
CA HIS A 283 20.02 4.06 -32.45
C HIS A 283 18.62 3.43 -32.56
N SER A 284 17.63 4.25 -32.92
CA SER A 284 16.23 3.84 -33.06
C SER A 284 15.77 4.05 -34.50
N PRO A 285 15.19 3.05 -35.16
CA PRO A 285 14.64 3.28 -36.50
C PRO A 285 13.58 4.40 -36.45
N PRO A 286 13.48 5.24 -37.49
CA PRO A 286 12.46 6.28 -37.53
C PRO A 286 11.06 5.64 -37.50
N PRO A 287 10.04 6.31 -36.93
CA PRO A 287 8.69 5.78 -36.89
C PRO A 287 8.12 5.64 -38.33
N GLU A 288 7.31 4.63 -38.54
CA GLU A 288 6.56 4.48 -39.78
C GLU A 288 5.63 5.66 -40.02
N ALA A 289 5.31 5.93 -41.29
CA ALA A 289 4.45 7.05 -41.66
C ALA A 289 3.08 7.00 -40.94
N GLY A 290 2.80 8.05 -40.15
CA GLY A 290 1.56 8.16 -39.38
C GLY A 290 1.67 7.65 -37.93
N GLN A 291 2.79 7.10 -37.51
CA GLN A 291 3.04 6.78 -36.10
C GLN A 291 3.76 7.94 -35.40
N ALA A 292 3.36 8.24 -34.18
CA ALA A 292 4.07 9.18 -33.32
C ALA A 292 5.33 8.53 -32.74
N PHE A 293 6.44 9.26 -32.75
CA PHE A 293 7.64 8.81 -32.04
C PHE A 293 7.38 8.79 -30.54
N GLN A 294 7.66 7.66 -29.90
CA GLN A 294 7.56 7.52 -28.45
C GLN A 294 8.97 7.63 -27.84
N LEU A 295 9.09 8.51 -26.85
CA LEU A 295 10.38 8.78 -26.22
C LEU A 295 10.79 7.62 -25.31
N PRO A 296 12.08 7.29 -25.26
CA PRO A 296 12.65 6.40 -24.25
C PRO A 296 12.41 6.95 -22.83
N MET A 297 12.22 6.04 -21.88
CA MET A 297 12.02 6.39 -20.47
C MET A 297 13.13 5.78 -19.63
N LEU A 298 13.66 6.58 -18.69
CA LEU A 298 14.61 6.11 -17.69
C LEU A 298 13.93 6.05 -16.33
N PHE A 299 14.07 4.91 -15.68
CA PHE A 299 13.54 4.70 -14.35
C PHE A 299 14.67 4.48 -13.35
N LYS A 300 14.58 5.12 -12.21
CA LYS A 300 15.44 4.87 -11.04
C LYS A 300 14.59 4.44 -9.87
N ARG A 301 15.16 3.61 -9.02
CA ARG A 301 14.50 3.18 -7.78
C ARG A 301 15.29 3.71 -6.59
N ASP A 302 14.60 4.40 -5.70
CA ASP A 302 15.12 4.85 -4.43
C ASP A 302 14.54 4.01 -3.31
N PHE A 303 15.36 3.52 -2.39
CA PHE A 303 14.96 2.63 -1.30
C PHE A 303 14.07 1.46 -1.81
N ASP A 304 13.04 1.10 -1.04
CA ASP A 304 12.04 0.11 -1.42
C ASP A 304 10.81 0.72 -2.13
N GLY A 305 10.93 1.96 -2.56
CA GLY A 305 9.89 2.67 -3.26
C GLY A 305 9.60 2.12 -4.66
N PRO A 306 8.52 2.58 -5.29
CA PRO A 306 8.26 2.28 -6.69
C PRO A 306 9.33 2.91 -7.57
N GLN A 307 9.54 2.34 -8.76
CA GLN A 307 10.38 2.97 -9.77
C GLN A 307 9.84 4.36 -10.11
N GLN A 308 10.73 5.33 -10.23
CA GLN A 308 10.43 6.70 -10.62
C GLN A 308 10.91 6.96 -12.03
N ASP A 309 10.06 7.56 -12.85
CA ASP A 309 10.45 8.11 -14.15
C ASP A 309 11.30 9.38 -13.92
N ILE A 310 12.55 9.33 -14.37
CA ILE A 310 13.51 10.44 -14.17
C ILE A 310 13.24 11.60 -15.11
N GLN A 311 12.43 11.40 -16.18
CA GLN A 311 12.16 12.39 -17.22
C GLN A 311 13.43 13.06 -17.73
N PRO A 312 14.35 12.31 -18.36
CA PRO A 312 15.60 12.84 -18.88
C PRO A 312 15.32 13.87 -20.00
N ASP A 313 16.30 14.72 -20.27
CA ASP A 313 16.24 15.52 -21.49
C ASP A 313 16.54 14.62 -22.68
N VAL A 314 15.64 14.61 -23.66
CA VAL A 314 15.73 13.76 -24.84
C VAL A 314 15.80 14.63 -26.09
N GLN A 315 16.81 14.40 -26.90
CA GLN A 315 17.03 15.12 -28.15
C GLN A 315 17.06 14.13 -29.34
N MET A 316 16.74 14.59 -30.51
CA MET A 316 16.84 13.83 -31.75
C MET A 316 17.74 14.57 -32.73
N PRO A 317 19.07 14.45 -32.57
CA PRO A 317 20.02 15.21 -33.39
C PRO A 317 20.04 14.80 -34.86
N ALA A 318 19.64 13.57 -35.17
CA ALA A 318 19.53 13.06 -36.54
C ALA A 318 18.38 12.04 -36.67
N PRO A 319 17.85 11.78 -37.86
CA PRO A 319 16.89 10.71 -38.07
C PRO A 319 17.45 9.36 -37.60
N GLY A 320 16.70 8.68 -36.72
CA GLY A 320 17.13 7.40 -36.16
C GLY A 320 18.15 7.46 -35.03
N VAL A 321 18.48 8.66 -34.54
CA VAL A 321 19.37 8.86 -33.40
C VAL A 321 18.62 9.59 -32.31
N VAL A 322 18.53 8.98 -31.14
CA VAL A 322 17.98 9.57 -29.92
C VAL A 322 19.11 9.73 -28.92
N GLU A 323 19.23 10.93 -28.38
CA GLU A 323 20.21 11.24 -27.35
C GLU A 323 19.49 11.55 -26.06
N ILE A 324 19.88 10.87 -24.98
CA ILE A 324 19.35 11.05 -23.64
C ILE A 324 20.44 11.64 -22.77
N THR A 325 20.13 12.73 -22.07
CA THR A 325 21.03 13.34 -21.09
C THR A 325 20.66 12.86 -19.69
N ALA A 326 21.59 12.27 -18.97
CA ALA A 326 21.35 11.71 -17.64
C ALA A 326 22.57 11.89 -16.71
N ALA A 327 22.32 11.76 -15.41
CA ALA A 327 23.38 11.63 -14.42
C ALA A 327 24.02 10.23 -14.49
N PRO A 328 25.29 10.08 -14.06
CA PRO A 328 25.88 8.74 -13.87
C PRO A 328 25.04 7.92 -12.89
N GLY A 329 24.92 6.62 -13.15
CA GLY A 329 24.17 5.74 -12.26
C GLY A 329 23.57 4.51 -12.95
N LYS A 330 22.81 3.72 -12.16
CA LYS A 330 22.09 2.53 -12.64
C LYS A 330 20.62 2.85 -12.87
N TYR A 331 20.14 2.48 -14.04
CA TYR A 331 18.78 2.79 -14.49
C TYR A 331 18.13 1.58 -15.14
N GLU A 332 16.81 1.58 -15.18
CA GLU A 332 16.04 0.77 -16.12
C GLU A 332 15.68 1.66 -17.31
N LEU A 333 16.21 1.34 -18.48
CA LEU A 333 15.85 1.97 -19.74
C LEU A 333 14.68 1.21 -20.36
N ARG A 334 13.56 1.89 -20.60
CA ARG A 334 12.43 1.39 -21.37
C ARG A 334 12.35 2.06 -22.71
N LEU A 335 12.32 1.21 -23.72
CA LEU A 335 12.11 1.58 -25.11
C LEU A 335 10.67 1.22 -25.48
N PRO A 336 9.77 2.19 -25.68
CA PRO A 336 8.38 1.92 -25.97
C PRO A 336 8.21 1.23 -27.31
N GLN A 337 7.05 0.63 -27.52
CA GLN A 337 6.71 -0.07 -28.75
C GLN A 337 6.82 0.87 -29.95
N GLN A 338 7.59 0.48 -30.95
CA GLN A 338 7.74 1.22 -32.21
C GLN A 338 7.80 0.28 -33.40
N ASN A 339 7.21 0.67 -34.53
CA ASN A 339 7.26 -0.12 -35.78
C ASN A 339 6.88 -1.60 -35.61
N ASN A 340 5.84 -1.89 -34.81
CA ASN A 340 5.38 -3.24 -34.47
C ASN A 340 6.37 -4.09 -33.64
N GLU A 341 7.49 -3.52 -33.17
CA GLU A 341 8.35 -4.16 -32.19
C GLU A 341 7.79 -3.98 -30.78
N PRO A 342 7.87 -4.98 -29.91
CA PRO A 342 7.38 -4.88 -28.55
C PRO A 342 8.23 -3.88 -27.74
N THR A 343 7.63 -3.27 -26.72
CA THR A 343 8.37 -2.54 -25.69
C THR A 343 9.52 -3.39 -25.16
N ARG A 344 10.71 -2.80 -25.05
CA ARG A 344 11.89 -3.46 -24.50
C ARG A 344 12.33 -2.75 -23.24
N SER A 345 12.87 -3.49 -22.30
CA SER A 345 13.48 -2.94 -21.10
C SER A 345 14.82 -3.58 -20.82
N SER A 346 15.76 -2.77 -20.35
CA SER A 346 17.10 -3.23 -19.97
C SER A 346 17.60 -2.47 -18.75
N GLU A 347 18.31 -3.16 -17.87
CA GLU A 347 19.11 -2.51 -16.84
C GLU A 347 20.36 -1.97 -17.53
N VAL A 348 20.65 -0.68 -17.33
CA VAL A 348 21.78 0.01 -17.92
C VAL A 348 22.55 0.75 -16.84
N GLU A 349 23.87 0.74 -16.93
CA GLU A 349 24.74 1.57 -16.13
C GLU A 349 25.28 2.69 -17.04
N ILE A 350 24.93 3.92 -16.70
CA ILE A 350 25.41 5.12 -17.39
C ILE A 350 26.65 5.60 -16.63
N SER A 351 27.80 5.47 -17.25
CA SER A 351 29.10 5.76 -16.60
C SER A 351 30.07 6.53 -17.48
N GLN A 352 29.77 6.66 -18.78
CA GLN A 352 30.63 7.33 -19.75
C GLN A 352 29.84 8.27 -20.65
N ASP A 353 30.45 9.39 -20.99
CA ASP A 353 29.87 10.32 -21.96
C ASP A 353 29.89 9.70 -23.37
N ASN A 354 28.85 9.99 -24.17
CA ASN A 354 28.63 9.43 -25.50
C ASN A 354 28.53 7.88 -25.50
N GLN A 355 27.98 7.32 -24.43
CA GLN A 355 27.78 5.89 -24.33
C GLN A 355 26.70 5.44 -25.33
N GLU A 356 27.07 4.57 -26.27
CA GLU A 356 26.11 3.96 -27.18
C GLU A 356 25.45 2.76 -26.50
N LEU A 357 24.12 2.74 -26.51
CA LEU A 357 23.35 1.60 -26.04
C LEU A 357 22.64 0.92 -27.21
N ASP A 358 22.80 -0.39 -27.28
CA ASP A 358 22.09 -1.21 -28.26
C ASP A 358 20.63 -1.37 -27.83
N THR A 359 19.74 -0.74 -28.56
CA THR A 359 18.29 -0.84 -28.33
C THR A 359 17.75 -2.26 -28.57
N ALA A 360 18.46 -3.09 -29.32
CA ALA A 360 18.10 -4.49 -29.56
C ALA A 360 18.49 -5.42 -28.39
N ALA A 361 19.46 -4.99 -27.54
CA ALA A 361 19.92 -5.79 -26.40
C ALA A 361 18.91 -5.87 -25.24
N GLY A 362 17.93 -4.96 -25.18
CA GLY A 362 16.87 -4.97 -24.17
C GLY A 362 15.98 -6.22 -24.32
N GLN A 363 15.54 -6.76 -23.18
CA GLN A 363 14.59 -7.85 -23.18
C GLN A 363 13.20 -7.32 -23.53
N PRO A 364 12.51 -7.94 -24.53
CA PRO A 364 11.14 -7.55 -24.81
C PRO A 364 10.25 -7.86 -23.60
N VAL A 365 9.50 -6.87 -23.20
CA VAL A 365 8.49 -7.03 -22.13
C VAL A 365 7.31 -7.84 -22.62
N SER A 366 6.51 -8.30 -21.69
CA SER A 366 5.39 -9.20 -21.96
C SER A 366 4.07 -8.58 -21.52
N THR A 367 3.00 -8.97 -22.16
CA THR A 367 1.64 -8.63 -21.75
C THR A 367 0.96 -9.86 -21.18
N ILE A 368 0.30 -9.70 -20.02
CA ILE A 368 -0.49 -10.76 -19.41
C ILE A 368 -1.95 -10.35 -19.49
N SER A 369 -2.75 -11.12 -20.24
CA SER A 369 -4.20 -10.97 -20.28
C SER A 369 -4.83 -12.09 -19.48
N ALA A 370 -5.49 -11.75 -18.39
CA ALA A 370 -6.02 -12.73 -17.47
C ALA A 370 -7.54 -12.64 -17.32
N LYS A 371 -8.19 -13.80 -17.28
CA LYS A 371 -9.59 -13.97 -16.89
C LYS A 371 -9.67 -14.37 -15.44
N VAL A 372 -10.68 -13.87 -14.73
CA VAL A 372 -10.87 -14.10 -13.30
C VAL A 372 -12.10 -14.96 -13.08
N GLU A 373 -11.91 -16.11 -12.45
CA GLU A 373 -12.97 -17.02 -12.01
C GLU A 373 -13.04 -17.03 -10.48
N LEU A 374 -14.21 -16.64 -9.95
CA LEU A 374 -14.47 -16.63 -8.51
C LEU A 374 -15.08 -17.97 -8.10
N ILE A 375 -14.43 -18.66 -7.18
CA ILE A 375 -14.92 -19.94 -6.66
C ILE A 375 -15.99 -19.66 -5.60
N GLY A 376 -17.22 -20.16 -5.86
CA GLY A 376 -18.35 -20.00 -4.92
C GLY A 376 -19.03 -18.63 -4.95
N GLU A 377 -18.63 -17.73 -5.84
CA GLU A 377 -19.22 -16.40 -5.98
C GLU A 377 -19.63 -16.11 -7.43
N THR A 378 -20.82 -15.53 -7.60
CA THR A 378 -21.34 -15.17 -8.93
C THR A 378 -21.14 -13.71 -9.29
N ALA A 379 -21.04 -12.82 -8.28
CA ALA A 379 -20.85 -11.39 -8.47
C ALA A 379 -19.36 -11.01 -8.34
N LEU A 380 -18.91 -10.08 -9.19
CA LEU A 380 -17.59 -9.49 -9.05
C LEU A 380 -17.59 -8.47 -7.89
N PRO A 381 -16.65 -8.58 -6.93
CA PRO A 381 -16.52 -7.59 -5.85
C PRO A 381 -16.15 -6.21 -6.41
N PRO A 382 -16.64 -5.13 -5.78
CA PRO A 382 -16.25 -3.78 -6.16
C PRO A 382 -14.72 -3.58 -6.02
N ARG A 383 -14.11 -2.92 -7.01
CA ARG A 383 -12.67 -2.61 -7.01
C ARG A 383 -11.78 -3.83 -6.78
N MET A 384 -12.15 -4.96 -7.36
CA MET A 384 -11.26 -6.11 -7.35
C MET A 384 -10.05 -5.80 -8.22
N ALA A 385 -8.87 -6.05 -7.68
CA ALA A 385 -7.61 -5.80 -8.37
C ALA A 385 -6.64 -6.94 -8.15
N PHE A 386 -5.68 -7.04 -9.06
CA PHE A 386 -4.55 -7.96 -8.97
C PHE A 386 -3.25 -7.19 -8.99
N ALA A 387 -2.24 -7.75 -8.33
CA ALA A 387 -0.88 -7.26 -8.37
C ALA A 387 0.08 -8.40 -8.67
N LEU A 388 1.15 -8.07 -9.38
CA LEU A 388 2.31 -8.94 -9.57
C LEU A 388 3.40 -8.48 -8.63
N ARG A 389 3.97 -9.40 -7.85
CA ARG A 389 5.00 -9.13 -6.86
C ARG A 389 6.24 -9.97 -7.16
N ASP A 390 7.41 -9.35 -7.12
CA ASP A 390 8.69 -10.03 -7.34
C ASP A 390 9.14 -10.87 -6.12
N ALA A 391 10.29 -11.53 -6.25
CA ALA A 391 10.85 -12.34 -5.17
C ALA A 391 11.30 -11.51 -3.95
N GLN A 392 11.49 -10.21 -4.11
CA GLN A 392 11.76 -9.26 -3.04
C GLN A 392 10.48 -8.67 -2.44
N HIS A 393 9.32 -9.25 -2.78
CA HIS A 393 7.99 -8.82 -2.35
C HIS A 393 7.60 -7.40 -2.80
N ARG A 394 8.20 -6.85 -3.85
CA ARG A 394 7.86 -5.54 -4.41
C ARG A 394 6.76 -5.70 -5.47
N THR A 395 5.77 -4.82 -5.45
CA THR A 395 4.76 -4.78 -6.52
C THR A 395 5.37 -4.19 -7.78
N VAL A 396 5.39 -4.97 -8.86
CA VAL A 396 5.95 -4.59 -10.17
C VAL A 396 4.88 -4.23 -11.20
N ALA A 397 3.68 -4.75 -11.05
CA ALA A 397 2.54 -4.42 -11.89
C ALA A 397 1.23 -4.53 -11.10
N TRP A 398 0.24 -3.76 -11.50
CA TRP A 398 -1.08 -3.72 -10.89
C TRP A 398 -2.16 -3.52 -11.95
N GLY A 399 -3.33 -4.10 -11.76
CA GLY A 399 -4.47 -3.93 -12.64
C GLY A 399 -5.80 -4.17 -11.94
N GLU A 400 -6.81 -3.35 -12.26
CA GLU A 400 -8.17 -3.52 -11.79
C GLU A 400 -8.96 -4.46 -12.72
N VAL A 401 -9.81 -5.29 -12.15
CA VAL A 401 -10.61 -6.23 -12.90
C VAL A 401 -11.78 -5.52 -13.57
N SER A 402 -11.90 -5.66 -14.87
CA SER A 402 -13.00 -5.12 -15.67
C SER A 402 -14.34 -5.82 -15.36
N PRO A 403 -15.49 -5.20 -15.70
CA PRO A 403 -16.80 -5.86 -15.59
C PRO A 403 -16.90 -7.17 -16.39
N ALA A 404 -16.06 -7.35 -17.43
CA ALA A 404 -15.93 -8.59 -18.20
C ALA A 404 -15.11 -9.68 -17.49
N ARG A 405 -14.67 -9.41 -16.23
CA ARG A 405 -13.78 -10.28 -15.42
C ARG A 405 -12.41 -10.47 -16.05
N GLU A 406 -11.88 -9.44 -16.65
CA GLU A 406 -10.57 -9.45 -17.27
C GLU A 406 -9.66 -8.43 -16.60
N VAL A 407 -8.38 -8.78 -16.45
CA VAL A 407 -7.31 -7.88 -16.01
C VAL A 407 -6.12 -8.03 -16.94
N THR A 408 -5.49 -6.90 -17.27
CA THR A 408 -4.31 -6.88 -18.14
C THR A 408 -3.16 -6.22 -17.42
N PHE A 409 -1.99 -6.83 -17.53
CA PHE A 409 -0.72 -6.25 -17.10
C PHE A 409 0.14 -6.07 -18.36
N ALA A 410 0.41 -4.83 -18.68
CA ALA A 410 1.30 -4.46 -19.79
C ALA A 410 2.73 -4.29 -19.26
N ASP A 411 3.69 -4.36 -20.16
CA ASP A 411 5.10 -4.06 -19.92
C ASP A 411 5.74 -4.82 -18.75
N VAL A 412 5.36 -6.10 -18.60
CA VAL A 412 5.90 -6.95 -17.53
C VAL A 412 7.24 -7.54 -17.99
N MET A 413 8.29 -7.30 -17.20
CA MET A 413 9.61 -7.89 -17.43
C MET A 413 9.59 -9.41 -17.33
N PRO A 414 10.46 -10.11 -18.07
CA PRO A 414 10.66 -11.54 -17.84
C PRO A 414 11.07 -11.82 -16.40
N GLY A 415 10.46 -12.83 -15.80
CA GLY A 415 10.73 -13.12 -14.39
C GLY A 415 9.71 -14.07 -13.77
N LYS A 416 9.83 -14.25 -12.47
CA LYS A 416 8.90 -15.05 -11.68
C LYS A 416 8.18 -14.13 -10.68
N TYR A 417 6.85 -14.11 -10.76
CA TYR A 417 6.02 -13.19 -10.00
C TYR A 417 4.95 -13.92 -9.20
N GLU A 418 4.74 -13.47 -7.98
CA GLU A 418 3.61 -13.89 -7.17
C GLU A 418 2.38 -13.09 -7.57
N VAL A 419 1.28 -13.77 -7.87
CA VAL A 419 0.00 -13.13 -8.22
C VAL A 419 -0.82 -12.95 -6.95
N LEU A 420 -1.14 -11.71 -6.64
CA LEU A 420 -1.98 -11.32 -5.51
C LEU A 420 -3.34 -10.85 -5.99
N ALA A 421 -4.39 -11.21 -5.25
CA ALA A 421 -5.75 -10.74 -5.49
C ALA A 421 -6.26 -9.98 -4.27
N GLY A 422 -7.03 -8.91 -4.48
CA GLY A 422 -7.63 -8.14 -3.41
C GLY A 422 -8.88 -7.38 -3.87
N ALA A 423 -9.72 -7.04 -2.90
CA ALA A 423 -10.83 -6.11 -3.10
C ALA A 423 -11.03 -5.30 -1.82
N ALA A 424 -11.70 -4.15 -1.93
CA ALA A 424 -11.86 -3.22 -0.81
C ALA A 424 -12.60 -3.79 0.40
N SER A 425 -13.50 -4.74 0.19
CA SER A 425 -14.41 -5.26 1.23
C SER A 425 -14.04 -6.63 1.78
N ARG A 426 -13.11 -7.36 1.15
CA ARG A 426 -12.85 -8.76 1.49
C ARG A 426 -11.47 -9.20 0.99
N ALA A 427 -10.85 -10.13 1.70
CA ALA A 427 -9.62 -10.78 1.28
C ALA A 427 -9.90 -11.82 0.18
N TYR A 428 -9.00 -11.89 -0.78
CA TYR A 428 -9.02 -12.88 -1.86
C TYR A 428 -7.64 -13.51 -2.02
N SER A 429 -7.59 -14.77 -2.49
CA SER A 429 -6.35 -15.47 -2.81
C SER A 429 -6.49 -16.27 -4.10
N VAL A 430 -5.44 -16.26 -4.90
CA VAL A 430 -5.32 -17.11 -6.10
C VAL A 430 -4.95 -18.52 -5.65
N VAL A 431 -5.80 -19.49 -5.95
CA VAL A 431 -5.59 -20.90 -5.56
C VAL A 431 -5.02 -21.75 -6.69
N SER A 432 -5.31 -21.39 -7.95
CA SER A 432 -4.74 -22.04 -9.12
C SER A 432 -4.77 -21.10 -10.32
N MET A 433 -3.95 -21.41 -11.30
CA MET A 433 -3.88 -20.68 -12.56
C MET A 433 -3.85 -21.66 -13.73
N ILE A 434 -4.38 -21.23 -14.88
CA ILE A 434 -4.17 -21.89 -16.18
C ILE A 434 -3.42 -20.89 -17.04
N VAL A 435 -2.21 -21.21 -17.46
CA VAL A 435 -1.35 -20.35 -18.27
C VAL A 435 -1.22 -20.98 -19.66
N ASN A 436 -1.67 -20.28 -20.71
CA ASN A 436 -1.68 -20.78 -22.10
C ASN A 436 -2.29 -22.19 -22.22
N GLY A 437 -3.38 -22.44 -21.48
CA GLY A 437 -4.07 -23.74 -21.45
C GLY A 437 -3.45 -24.80 -20.55
N SER A 438 -2.31 -24.54 -19.91
CA SER A 438 -1.64 -25.49 -19.01
C SER A 438 -1.88 -25.13 -17.54
N PRO A 439 -2.27 -26.07 -16.67
CA PRO A 439 -2.49 -25.80 -15.25
C PRO A 439 -1.15 -25.54 -14.53
N VAL A 440 -1.16 -24.49 -13.69
CA VAL A 440 -0.04 -24.12 -12.82
C VAL A 440 -0.52 -24.14 -11.38
N SER A 441 0.16 -24.93 -10.54
CA SER A 441 -0.16 -25.00 -9.12
C SER A 441 0.34 -23.78 -8.36
N GLY A 442 -0.51 -23.26 -7.46
CA GLY A 442 -0.19 -22.10 -6.64
C GLY A 442 -0.37 -20.79 -7.41
N ARG A 443 0.37 -19.75 -6.98
CA ARG A 443 0.20 -18.36 -7.44
C ARG A 443 1.45 -17.74 -8.07
N TRP A 444 2.48 -18.55 -8.32
CA TRP A 444 3.71 -18.07 -8.96
C TRP A 444 3.62 -18.21 -10.48
N LEU A 445 3.62 -17.08 -11.17
CA LEU A 445 3.58 -16.97 -12.61
C LEU A 445 5.00 -16.74 -13.16
N THR A 446 5.42 -17.53 -14.12
CA THR A 446 6.67 -17.31 -14.87
C THR A 446 6.35 -16.58 -16.17
N VAL A 447 6.97 -15.42 -16.36
CA VAL A 447 6.84 -14.59 -17.56
C VAL A 447 8.10 -14.72 -18.38
N THR A 448 7.96 -15.16 -19.62
CA THR A 448 9.04 -15.25 -20.61
C THR A 448 9.05 -14.00 -21.48
N ALA A 449 10.22 -13.63 -22.00
CA ALA A 449 10.41 -12.40 -22.75
C ALA A 449 9.53 -12.34 -24.03
N GLY A 450 8.92 -11.18 -24.29
CA GLY A 450 8.22 -10.86 -25.53
C GLY A 450 6.96 -11.70 -25.79
N THR A 451 6.34 -12.24 -24.75
CA THR A 451 5.17 -13.11 -24.92
C THR A 451 3.89 -12.40 -24.48
N THR A 452 2.78 -12.77 -25.13
CA THR A 452 1.45 -12.50 -24.61
C THR A 452 0.96 -13.75 -23.90
N LEU A 453 0.81 -13.68 -22.59
CA LEU A 453 0.32 -14.78 -21.77
C LEU A 453 -1.19 -14.67 -21.60
N ALA A 454 -1.90 -15.72 -22.01
CA ALA A 454 -3.32 -15.89 -21.69
C ALA A 454 -3.43 -16.68 -20.39
N VAL A 455 -3.99 -16.06 -19.35
CA VAL A 455 -4.07 -16.66 -18.01
C VAL A 455 -5.52 -16.73 -17.54
N SER A 456 -5.87 -17.78 -16.81
CA SER A 456 -7.11 -17.82 -16.02
C SER A 456 -6.74 -17.96 -14.55
N PHE A 457 -7.18 -17.01 -13.72
CA PHE A 457 -7.01 -17.05 -12.28
C PHE A 457 -8.24 -17.64 -11.60
N SER A 458 -8.09 -18.75 -10.88
CA SER A 458 -9.14 -19.25 -9.98
C SER A 458 -8.92 -18.67 -8.59
N VAL A 459 -9.90 -17.94 -8.08
CA VAL A 459 -9.78 -17.11 -6.89
C VAL A 459 -10.81 -17.51 -5.86
N VAL A 460 -10.40 -17.61 -4.61
CA VAL A 460 -11.29 -17.86 -3.47
C VAL A 460 -11.33 -16.64 -2.55
N GLY A 461 -12.53 -16.27 -2.13
CA GLY A 461 -12.74 -15.22 -1.13
C GLY A 461 -12.60 -15.74 0.29
N GLY A 462 -12.17 -14.88 1.22
CA GLY A 462 -12.18 -15.17 2.65
C GLY A 462 -13.60 -15.44 3.13
N ALA A 463 -13.84 -16.60 3.72
CA ALA A 463 -15.18 -17.10 4.01
C ALA A 463 -15.57 -16.99 5.48
N ALA A 464 -14.61 -16.94 6.40
CA ALA A 464 -14.86 -17.02 7.83
C ALA A 464 -14.24 -15.86 8.60
N ASP A 465 -14.91 -15.45 9.67
CA ASP A 465 -14.30 -14.66 10.74
C ASP A 465 -13.74 -15.61 11.80
N VAL A 466 -12.53 -15.33 12.27
CA VAL A 466 -11.88 -16.10 13.35
C VAL A 466 -11.81 -15.24 14.59
N ASN A 467 -12.53 -15.67 15.62
CA ASN A 467 -12.65 -14.95 16.89
C ASN A 467 -11.81 -15.64 17.98
N GLY A 468 -11.24 -14.83 18.87
CA GLY A 468 -10.48 -15.34 20.00
C GLY A 468 -10.35 -14.34 21.13
N VAL A 469 -9.62 -14.74 22.16
CA VAL A 469 -9.29 -13.89 23.31
C VAL A 469 -7.79 -14.01 23.57
N ALA A 470 -7.11 -12.88 23.66
CA ALA A 470 -5.74 -12.77 24.15
C ALA A 470 -5.76 -12.55 25.66
N GLN A 471 -4.92 -13.25 26.39
CA GLN A 471 -4.88 -13.16 27.83
C GLN A 471 -3.47 -13.09 28.40
N ARG A 472 -3.35 -12.55 29.59
CA ARG A 472 -2.14 -12.60 30.41
C ARG A 472 -2.51 -13.09 31.80
N ALA A 473 -1.91 -14.19 32.24
CA ALA A 473 -2.21 -14.78 33.55
C ALA A 473 -3.72 -15.03 33.78
N GLY A 474 -4.43 -15.51 32.77
CA GLY A 474 -5.86 -15.84 32.84
C GLY A 474 -6.83 -14.65 32.77
N LYS A 475 -6.34 -13.44 32.50
CA LYS A 475 -7.17 -12.23 32.31
C LYS A 475 -7.03 -11.74 30.87
N GLY A 476 -8.14 -11.34 30.28
CA GLY A 476 -8.13 -10.67 28.98
C GLY A 476 -7.19 -9.46 28.99
N ALA A 477 -6.40 -9.30 27.94
CA ALA A 477 -5.39 -8.25 27.87
C ALA A 477 -5.50 -7.50 26.54
N ALA A 478 -5.58 -6.18 26.66
CA ALA A 478 -5.72 -5.24 25.54
C ALA A 478 -4.39 -4.98 24.83
N GLY A 479 -4.45 -4.54 23.57
CA GLY A 479 -3.33 -3.96 22.83
C GLY A 479 -2.30 -4.96 22.32
N ALA A 480 -2.48 -6.26 22.54
CA ALA A 480 -1.57 -7.27 22.00
C ALA A 480 -1.71 -7.38 20.48
N MET A 481 -0.57 -7.52 19.79
CA MET A 481 -0.57 -7.86 18.37
C MET A 481 -0.94 -9.34 18.20
N ILE A 482 -2.02 -9.60 17.50
CA ILE A 482 -2.46 -10.94 17.17
C ILE A 482 -2.09 -11.23 15.72
N VAL A 483 -1.44 -12.38 15.49
CA VAL A 483 -1.03 -12.80 14.15
C VAL A 483 -1.62 -14.17 13.84
N LEU A 484 -2.27 -14.26 12.69
CA LEU A 484 -2.72 -15.52 12.11
C LEU A 484 -1.68 -15.98 11.09
N VAL A 485 -0.90 -16.97 11.46
CA VAL A 485 0.23 -17.50 10.70
C VAL A 485 -0.26 -18.64 9.81
N PRO A 486 -0.15 -18.56 8.48
CA PRO A 486 -0.54 -19.64 7.60
C PRO A 486 0.42 -20.84 7.69
N ARG A 487 -0.09 -22.03 7.41
CA ARG A 487 0.77 -23.20 7.20
C ARG A 487 1.71 -22.93 6.01
N ASN A 488 2.99 -23.24 6.18
CA ASN A 488 4.05 -22.93 5.23
C ASN A 488 4.12 -21.40 4.93
N PRO A 489 4.51 -20.59 5.90
CA PRO A 489 4.46 -19.12 5.79
C PRO A 489 5.27 -18.53 4.63
N GLU A 490 6.38 -19.16 4.23
CA GLU A 490 7.18 -18.75 3.06
C GLU A 490 6.38 -18.82 1.75
N ALA A 491 5.60 -19.89 1.57
CA ALA A 491 4.80 -20.09 0.38
C ALA A 491 3.45 -19.39 0.42
N ASN A 492 3.01 -18.92 1.59
CA ASN A 492 1.67 -18.39 1.83
C ASN A 492 1.69 -17.02 2.53
N HIS A 493 2.67 -16.19 2.20
CA HIS A 493 2.88 -14.88 2.84
C HIS A 493 1.63 -13.99 2.82
N GLU A 494 0.85 -14.01 1.74
CA GLU A 494 -0.36 -13.18 1.62
C GLU A 494 -1.56 -13.67 2.45
N LEU A 495 -1.46 -14.88 3.01
CA LEU A 495 -2.51 -15.42 3.89
C LEU A 495 -2.36 -14.99 5.35
N PHE A 496 -1.24 -14.37 5.72
CA PHE A 496 -1.13 -13.77 7.05
C PHE A 496 -2.25 -12.76 7.30
N ARG A 497 -2.74 -12.72 8.53
CA ARG A 497 -3.66 -11.69 9.02
C ARG A 497 -3.17 -11.19 10.36
N ARG A 498 -3.44 -9.93 10.64
CA ARG A 498 -3.18 -9.32 11.94
C ARG A 498 -4.44 -8.68 12.49
N ASP A 499 -4.49 -8.59 13.79
CA ASP A 499 -5.46 -7.80 14.55
C ASP A 499 -4.82 -7.32 15.84
N GLN A 500 -5.50 -6.46 16.55
CA GLN A 500 -5.14 -5.99 17.90
C GLN A 500 -6.23 -6.40 18.87
N SER A 501 -5.84 -6.92 20.04
CA SER A 501 -6.83 -7.29 21.05
C SER A 501 -7.53 -6.06 21.65
N ASP A 502 -8.85 -6.16 21.80
CA ASP A 502 -9.71 -5.18 22.41
C ASP A 502 -9.52 -5.10 23.93
N LEU A 503 -10.21 -4.17 24.60
CA LEU A 503 -10.05 -3.91 26.03
C LEU A 503 -10.31 -5.14 26.91
N ASP A 504 -11.16 -6.05 26.49
CA ASP A 504 -11.45 -7.32 27.17
C ASP A 504 -10.57 -8.48 26.68
N GLY A 505 -9.62 -8.21 25.79
CA GLY A 505 -8.74 -9.20 25.17
C GLY A 505 -9.32 -9.86 23.93
N THR A 506 -10.57 -9.59 23.54
CA THR A 506 -11.16 -10.18 22.33
C THR A 506 -10.51 -9.64 21.06
N PHE A 507 -10.50 -10.44 20.00
CA PHE A 507 -10.04 -10.05 18.68
C PHE A 507 -10.81 -10.80 17.59
N THR A 508 -10.76 -10.28 16.34
CA THR A 508 -11.46 -10.89 15.21
C THR A 508 -10.66 -10.72 13.93
N PHE A 509 -10.20 -11.81 13.34
CA PHE A 509 -9.71 -11.80 11.97
C PHE A 509 -10.89 -11.91 11.00
N HIS A 510 -11.14 -10.88 10.23
CA HIS A 510 -12.20 -10.87 9.23
C HIS A 510 -11.77 -11.51 7.92
N SER A 511 -12.72 -12.16 7.25
CA SER A 511 -12.56 -12.67 5.88
C SER A 511 -11.32 -13.55 5.70
N VAL A 512 -11.12 -14.51 6.60
CA VAL A 512 -9.98 -15.42 6.54
C VAL A 512 -10.16 -16.40 5.37
N ILE A 513 -9.14 -16.53 4.56
CA ILE A 513 -9.09 -17.48 3.44
C ILE A 513 -9.09 -18.92 4.00
N PRO A 514 -9.81 -19.88 3.37
CA PRO A 514 -9.77 -21.26 3.78
C PRO A 514 -8.34 -21.83 3.80
N GLY A 515 -7.96 -22.49 4.89
CA GLY A 515 -6.60 -23.00 5.07
C GLY A 515 -6.31 -23.45 6.49
N ALA A 516 -5.09 -23.91 6.71
CA ALA A 516 -4.59 -24.26 8.04
C ALA A 516 -3.69 -23.15 8.57
N TYR A 517 -3.89 -22.77 9.83
CA TYR A 517 -3.24 -21.62 10.47
C TYR A 517 -2.80 -21.94 11.90
N THR A 518 -1.96 -21.04 12.42
CA THR A 518 -1.64 -20.96 13.85
C THR A 518 -1.87 -19.53 14.30
N ALA A 519 -2.73 -19.31 15.29
CA ALA A 519 -2.95 -17.99 15.89
C ALA A 519 -1.99 -17.79 17.07
N ILE A 520 -1.35 -16.63 17.15
CA ILE A 520 -0.42 -16.24 18.21
C ILE A 520 -0.70 -14.81 18.68
N ALA A 521 -0.33 -14.52 19.93
CA ALA A 521 -0.43 -13.18 20.51
C ALA A 521 0.95 -12.73 21.02
N ILE A 522 1.38 -11.52 20.63
CA ILE A 522 2.70 -10.97 20.92
C ILE A 522 2.54 -9.61 21.59
N GLU A 523 3.24 -9.40 22.71
CA GLU A 523 3.30 -8.10 23.38
C GLU A 523 4.18 -7.14 22.60
N ASN A 524 3.65 -5.93 22.29
CA ASN A 524 4.40 -4.87 21.62
C ASN A 524 5.15 -5.33 20.34
N GLY A 525 4.55 -6.27 19.58
CA GLY A 525 5.19 -6.86 18.41
C GLY A 525 5.15 -6.02 17.12
N TRP A 526 4.69 -4.78 17.17
CA TRP A 526 4.34 -3.96 16.02
C TRP A 526 5.52 -3.56 15.11
N ASP A 527 6.75 -3.54 15.64
CA ASP A 527 8.00 -3.27 14.91
C ASP A 527 8.77 -4.55 14.51
N LEU A 528 8.17 -5.74 14.73
CA LEU A 528 8.75 -7.00 14.29
C LEU A 528 8.54 -7.22 12.80
N ASP A 529 9.48 -7.92 12.18
CA ASP A 529 9.29 -8.54 10.86
C ASP A 529 8.39 -9.77 10.95
N TRP A 530 7.15 -9.55 11.39
CA TRP A 530 6.20 -10.59 11.82
C TRP A 530 5.81 -11.58 10.71
N SER A 531 6.11 -11.34 9.46
CA SER A 531 5.87 -12.29 8.37
C SER A 531 7.10 -13.10 7.97
N LYS A 532 8.29 -12.76 8.52
CA LYS A 532 9.50 -13.56 8.29
C LYS A 532 9.44 -14.87 9.06
N PRO A 533 9.61 -16.05 8.40
CA PRO A 533 9.56 -17.34 9.06
C PRO A 533 10.53 -17.48 10.24
N ALA A 534 11.73 -16.89 10.12
CA ALA A 534 12.73 -16.91 11.19
C ALA A 534 12.25 -16.19 12.46
N VAL A 535 11.49 -15.09 12.33
CA VAL A 535 10.92 -14.35 13.46
C VAL A 535 9.72 -15.07 14.02
N ILE A 536 8.75 -15.42 13.17
CA ILE A 536 7.46 -15.94 13.62
C ILE A 536 7.52 -17.35 14.19
N SER A 537 8.52 -18.16 13.78
CA SER A 537 8.70 -19.53 14.30
C SER A 537 8.99 -19.56 15.80
N GLY A 538 9.61 -18.52 16.36
CA GLY A 538 9.83 -18.39 17.80
C GLY A 538 8.55 -18.34 18.61
N TYR A 539 7.48 -17.80 18.04
CA TYR A 539 6.16 -17.64 18.69
C TYR A 539 5.18 -18.77 18.35
N ALA A 540 5.32 -19.37 17.17
CA ALA A 540 4.36 -20.36 16.65
C ALA A 540 4.22 -21.62 17.53
N GLY A 541 5.27 -21.99 18.29
CA GLY A 541 5.26 -23.13 19.21
C GLY A 541 4.25 -23.01 20.35
N HIS A 542 3.87 -21.80 20.74
CA HIS A 542 2.91 -21.50 21.81
C HIS A 542 1.54 -21.07 21.27
N GLY A 543 1.36 -21.07 19.94
CA GLY A 543 0.13 -20.67 19.28
C GLY A 543 -0.91 -21.78 19.22
N GLN A 544 -2.13 -21.41 18.88
CA GLN A 544 -3.24 -22.34 18.67
C GLN A 544 -3.42 -22.64 17.19
N LYS A 545 -3.42 -23.92 16.85
CA LYS A 545 -3.65 -24.40 15.48
C LYS A 545 -5.15 -24.45 15.19
N LEU A 546 -5.52 -24.03 14.00
CA LEU A 546 -6.90 -24.09 13.51
C LEU A 546 -6.93 -24.37 12.01
N VAL A 547 -8.09 -24.83 11.55
CA VAL A 547 -8.38 -25.02 10.12
C VAL A 547 -9.63 -24.22 9.78
N VAL A 548 -9.53 -23.35 8.80
CA VAL A 548 -10.64 -22.56 8.27
C VAL A 548 -11.19 -23.26 7.05
N GLY A 549 -12.47 -23.65 7.10
CA GLY A 549 -13.19 -24.28 5.99
C GLY A 549 -13.83 -23.26 5.05
N GLY A 550 -14.19 -23.68 3.84
CA GLY A 550 -14.79 -22.81 2.82
C GLY A 550 -16.24 -22.40 3.07
N SER A 551 -16.94 -23.04 4.03
CA SER A 551 -18.39 -22.83 4.28
C SER A 551 -18.72 -22.34 5.70
N GLN A 552 -17.73 -21.99 6.50
CA GLN A 552 -17.93 -21.55 7.88
C GLN A 552 -18.06 -20.04 7.95
N ALA A 553 -19.12 -19.51 8.57
CA ALA A 553 -19.30 -18.07 8.73
C ALA A 553 -18.44 -17.48 9.87
N ALA A 554 -18.23 -18.24 10.96
CA ALA A 554 -17.40 -17.83 12.10
C ALA A 554 -16.76 -19.05 12.76
N ILE A 555 -15.53 -18.86 13.25
CA ILE A 555 -14.77 -19.86 14.01
C ILE A 555 -14.36 -19.23 15.33
N GLN A 556 -14.66 -19.90 16.44
CA GLN A 556 -14.17 -19.50 17.75
C GLN A 556 -12.92 -20.34 18.08
N LEU A 557 -11.83 -19.69 18.48
CA LEU A 557 -10.65 -20.42 19.00
C LEU A 557 -11.04 -21.21 20.26
N PRO A 558 -10.55 -22.46 20.38
CA PRO A 558 -10.96 -23.37 21.46
C PRO A 558 -10.47 -22.93 22.85
N ALA A 559 -9.42 -22.14 22.92
CA ALA A 559 -8.88 -21.58 24.16
C ALA A 559 -8.30 -20.18 23.94
N PRO A 560 -8.16 -19.36 24.99
CA PRO A 560 -7.47 -18.08 24.89
C PRO A 560 -5.99 -18.23 24.47
N LEU A 561 -5.46 -17.20 23.82
CA LEU A 561 -4.04 -17.09 23.46
C LEU A 561 -3.29 -16.41 24.61
N GLU A 562 -2.29 -17.09 25.18
CA GLU A 562 -1.36 -16.43 26.10
C GLU A 562 -0.44 -15.48 25.33
N ILE A 563 -0.34 -14.23 25.82
CA ILE A 563 0.51 -13.21 25.23
C ILE A 563 1.97 -13.55 25.51
N GLN A 564 2.76 -13.63 24.46
CA GLN A 564 4.19 -13.91 24.53
C GLN A 564 4.96 -12.58 24.53
N PRO A 565 6.02 -12.46 25.33
CA PRO A 565 6.89 -11.28 25.29
C PRO A 565 7.59 -11.18 23.93
N LYS A 566 7.89 -9.96 23.53
CA LYS A 566 8.66 -9.66 22.33
C LYS A 566 10.09 -10.15 22.44
#